data_44e03cd01889a9330a43db5d47a05568
#
_entry.id   44e03cd01889a9330a43db5d47a05568
#
_cell.length_a   1.000
_cell.length_b   1.000
_cell.length_c   1.000
_cell.angle_alpha   90.00
_cell.angle_beta   90.00
_cell.angle_gamma   90.00
#
_symmetry.space_group_name_H-M   'P 1'
#
loop_
_entity.id
_entity.type
_entity.pdbx_description
1 polymer ?
#
loop_
_entity_poly.entity_id
_entity_poly.type
_entity_poly.pdbx_seq_one_letter_code
_entity_poly.pdbx_strand_id
1 'polypeptide(L)'
;AAHDRVAAMIAPHMPYMDIHNTALRIEAEGLISLGLMRGTAEDAVAAGAMTLFMPHGLGHGMGLDVHDCEAIGERSFDFSEIAEQAAKSGTCIQRSTWRIEPGTVMTDEPGIYFIPALIDKCRAEGKYKGIVDYEALDAYRDFGGIRIEDDVIVTETGSRMIGGDKRIPITVDELEAVVGR
;
A
#
# COMPACT_ATOMS: atom_id res chain seq x y z
N ALA A 1 10.52 1.55 -5.80
CA ALA A 1 10.26 3.01 -5.82
C ALA A 1 9.26 3.42 -4.73
N ALA A 2 8.04 2.82 -4.63
CA ALA A 2 7.07 3.18 -3.60
C ALA A 2 7.65 2.97 -2.19
N HIS A 3 8.10 1.77 -1.89
CA HIS A 3 8.75 1.40 -0.64
C HIS A 3 9.86 2.38 -0.21
N ASP A 4 10.86 2.62 -1.06
CA ASP A 4 11.98 3.50 -0.71
C ASP A 4 11.56 4.95 -0.44
N ARG A 5 10.61 5.46 -1.23
CA ARG A 5 10.11 6.82 -1.07
C ARG A 5 9.26 6.97 0.18
N VAL A 6 8.46 5.97 0.51
CA VAL A 6 7.66 5.94 1.73
C VAL A 6 8.56 5.84 2.96
N ALA A 7 9.49 4.88 2.99
CA ALA A 7 10.44 4.74 4.10
C ALA A 7 11.19 6.05 4.40
N ALA A 8 11.58 6.78 3.33
CA ALA A 8 12.29 8.06 3.48
C ALA A 8 11.40 9.21 3.99
N MET A 9 10.08 9.12 3.88
CA MET A 9 9.18 10.18 4.34
C MET A 9 8.55 9.91 5.70
N ILE A 10 8.59 8.68 6.21
CA ILE A 10 8.07 8.36 7.54
C ILE A 10 8.76 9.22 8.60
N ALA A 11 7.97 10.01 9.29
CA ALA A 11 8.44 10.93 10.34
C ALA A 11 7.43 10.96 11.50
N PRO A 12 7.87 11.31 12.71
CA PRO A 12 6.98 11.40 13.86
C PRO A 12 5.86 12.41 13.63
N HIS A 13 4.69 12.11 14.21
CA HIS A 13 3.47 12.92 14.19
C HIS A 13 2.79 13.02 12.82
N MET A 14 3.27 12.32 11.80
CA MET A 14 2.59 12.25 10.49
C MET A 14 1.28 11.46 10.60
N PRO A 15 0.22 11.89 9.88
CA PRO A 15 -0.94 11.04 9.64
C PRO A 15 -0.52 9.83 8.80
N TYR A 16 -0.90 8.63 9.21
CA TYR A 16 -0.64 7.40 8.44
C TYR A 16 -1.19 7.50 7.00
N MET A 17 -2.35 8.10 6.82
CA MET A 17 -2.96 8.25 5.49
C MET A 17 -2.12 9.03 4.49
N ASP A 18 -1.25 9.93 4.95
CA ASP A 18 -0.38 10.69 4.04
C ASP A 18 0.66 9.80 3.38
N ILE A 19 1.27 8.88 4.16
CA ILE A 19 2.22 7.92 3.62
C ILE A 19 1.53 6.86 2.77
N HIS A 20 0.37 6.35 3.22
CA HIS A 20 -0.43 5.39 2.47
C HIS A 20 -0.85 5.95 1.10
N ASN A 21 -1.45 7.12 1.07
CA ASN A 21 -1.85 7.76 -0.19
C ASN A 21 -0.66 8.09 -1.10
N THR A 22 0.52 8.36 -0.53
CA THR A 22 1.73 8.57 -1.32
C THR A 22 2.17 7.28 -2.00
N ALA A 23 2.14 6.14 -1.31
CA ALA A 23 2.41 4.84 -1.92
C ALA A 23 1.45 4.57 -3.09
N LEU A 24 0.14 4.73 -2.85
CA LEU A 24 -0.88 4.54 -3.89
C LEU A 24 -0.65 5.41 -5.13
N ARG A 25 -0.26 6.70 -4.95
CA ARG A 25 0.05 7.57 -6.09
C ARG A 25 1.25 7.08 -6.89
N ILE A 26 2.33 6.67 -6.22
CA ILE A 26 3.53 6.17 -6.89
C ILE A 26 3.23 4.88 -7.68
N GLU A 27 2.45 3.98 -7.10
CA GLU A 27 2.01 2.76 -7.77
C GLU A 27 1.09 3.05 -8.96
N ALA A 28 0.14 4.00 -8.80
CA ALA A 28 -0.73 4.44 -9.89
C ALA A 28 0.08 5.04 -11.05
N GLU A 29 1.08 5.91 -10.78
CA GLU A 29 1.99 6.43 -11.80
C GLU A 29 2.68 5.30 -12.57
N GLY A 30 3.14 4.27 -11.86
CA GLY A 30 3.73 3.07 -12.46
C GLY A 30 2.74 2.32 -13.35
N LEU A 31 1.52 2.06 -12.87
CA LEU A 31 0.47 1.38 -13.62
C LEU A 31 0.02 2.17 -14.87
N ILE A 32 -0.04 3.51 -14.75
CA ILE A 32 -0.31 4.39 -15.89
C ILE A 32 0.81 4.29 -16.93
N SER A 33 2.07 4.31 -16.48
CA SER A 33 3.23 4.19 -17.39
C SER A 33 3.28 2.85 -18.14
N LEU A 34 2.72 1.80 -17.54
CA LEU A 34 2.57 0.47 -18.15
C LEU A 34 1.32 0.36 -19.05
N GLY A 35 0.48 1.40 -19.12
CA GLY A 35 -0.75 1.39 -19.90
C GLY A 35 -1.89 0.57 -19.27
N LEU A 36 -1.78 0.19 -17.99
CA LEU A 36 -2.79 -0.55 -17.26
C LEU A 36 -3.85 0.36 -16.63
N MET A 37 -3.51 1.63 -16.48
CA MET A 37 -4.41 2.68 -16.02
C MET A 37 -4.30 3.92 -16.92
N ARG A 38 -5.31 4.80 -16.84
CA ARG A 38 -5.42 6.04 -17.63
C ARG A 38 -5.77 7.20 -16.71
N GLY A 39 -5.47 8.43 -17.17
CA GLY A 39 -5.72 9.66 -16.41
C GLY A 39 -4.55 10.02 -15.50
N THR A 40 -4.83 10.57 -14.32
CA THR A 40 -3.83 10.96 -13.34
C THR A 40 -3.79 9.98 -12.15
N ALA A 41 -2.67 9.93 -11.44
CA ALA A 41 -2.55 9.13 -10.23
C ALA A 41 -3.50 9.65 -9.13
N GLU A 42 -3.71 10.95 -9.07
CA GLU A 42 -4.63 11.61 -8.14
C GLU A 42 -6.08 11.14 -8.37
N ASP A 43 -6.52 11.11 -9.63
CA ASP A 43 -7.87 10.64 -9.99
C ASP A 43 -8.04 9.15 -9.65
N ALA A 44 -7.02 8.34 -9.90
CA ALA A 44 -7.03 6.92 -9.58
C ALA A 44 -7.16 6.66 -8.08
N VAL A 45 -6.40 7.39 -7.25
CA VAL A 45 -6.47 7.29 -5.79
C VAL A 45 -7.81 7.82 -5.28
N ALA A 46 -8.27 8.98 -5.75
CA ALA A 46 -9.54 9.57 -5.33
C ALA A 46 -10.74 8.69 -5.66
N ALA A 47 -10.70 8.00 -6.81
CA ALA A 47 -11.73 7.03 -7.20
C ALA A 47 -11.65 5.70 -6.41
N GLY A 48 -10.60 5.46 -5.63
CA GLY A 48 -10.35 4.19 -4.97
C GLY A 48 -9.93 3.06 -5.93
N ALA A 49 -9.48 3.40 -7.14
CA ALA A 49 -9.14 2.39 -8.16
C ALA A 49 -7.93 1.55 -7.76
N MET A 50 -7.07 2.09 -6.88
CA MET A 50 -5.90 1.37 -6.38
C MET A 50 -6.25 0.16 -5.52
N THR A 51 -7.47 0.06 -4.96
CA THR A 51 -7.90 -1.14 -4.23
C THR A 51 -7.98 -2.39 -5.12
N LEU A 52 -8.01 -2.23 -6.45
CA LEU A 52 -7.92 -3.34 -7.39
C LEU A 52 -6.53 -3.96 -7.42
N PHE A 53 -5.49 -3.15 -7.17
CA PHE A 53 -4.08 -3.55 -7.28
C PHE A 53 -3.40 -3.70 -5.92
N MET A 54 -3.73 -2.88 -4.94
CA MET A 54 -3.28 -2.98 -3.55
C MET A 54 -4.49 -3.02 -2.61
N PRO A 55 -5.10 -4.21 -2.39
CA PRO A 55 -6.32 -4.37 -1.59
C PRO A 55 -6.04 -4.43 -0.08
N HIS A 56 -5.00 -3.76 0.39
CA HIS A 56 -4.59 -3.71 1.80
C HIS A 56 -3.99 -2.35 2.15
N GLY A 57 -3.71 -2.13 3.43
CA GLY A 57 -2.98 -0.93 3.89
C GLY A 57 -1.49 -1.01 3.53
N LEU A 58 -0.83 0.16 3.47
CA LEU A 58 0.61 0.25 3.25
C LEU A 58 1.43 -0.47 4.32
N GLY A 59 0.91 -0.56 5.54
CA GLY A 59 1.57 -1.18 6.66
C GLY A 59 0.68 -1.18 7.89
N HIS A 60 1.18 -1.70 8.97
CA HIS A 60 0.49 -1.80 10.26
C HIS A 60 1.47 -1.69 11.42
N GLY A 61 0.97 -1.36 12.60
CA GLY A 61 1.76 -1.43 13.82
C GLY A 61 2.14 -2.85 14.15
N MET A 62 3.33 -3.01 14.73
CA MET A 62 3.86 -4.27 15.26
C MET A 62 4.11 -4.14 16.76
N GLY A 63 3.68 -5.14 17.52
CA GLY A 63 3.85 -5.16 18.98
C GLY A 63 3.70 -6.57 19.52
N LEU A 64 2.78 -6.77 20.46
CA LEU A 64 2.45 -8.10 20.98
C LEU A 64 1.81 -8.99 19.90
N ASP A 65 1.09 -8.38 18.98
CA ASP A 65 0.54 -9.04 17.81
C ASP A 65 1.20 -8.51 16.53
N VAL A 66 1.19 -9.31 15.46
CA VAL A 66 1.68 -8.91 14.13
C VAL A 66 0.92 -7.69 13.62
N HIS A 67 -0.42 -7.71 13.71
CA HIS A 67 -1.29 -6.57 13.51
C HIS A 67 -1.70 -6.03 14.87
N ASP A 68 -0.83 -5.22 15.46
CA ASP A 68 -1.01 -4.78 16.84
C ASP A 68 -2.08 -3.71 16.97
N CYS A 69 -2.92 -3.85 18.00
CA CYS A 69 -3.97 -2.92 18.40
C CYS A 69 -5.05 -2.60 17.35
N GLU A 70 -5.13 -3.26 16.22
CA GLU A 70 -6.09 -2.95 15.15
C GLU A 70 -7.57 -3.18 15.55
N ALA A 71 -7.83 -4.08 16.48
CA ALA A 71 -9.18 -4.41 16.91
C ALA A 71 -9.71 -3.56 18.08
N ILE A 72 -8.88 -2.74 18.70
CA ILE A 72 -9.20 -2.09 19.98
C ILE A 72 -10.09 -0.84 19.84
N GLY A 73 -10.13 -0.17 18.69
CA GLY A 73 -10.74 1.15 18.54
C GLY A 73 -12.03 1.25 17.73
N GLU A 74 -12.34 0.27 16.92
CA GLU A 74 -13.39 0.38 15.89
C GLU A 74 -14.82 0.58 16.43
N ARG A 75 -15.08 0.19 17.68
CA ARG A 75 -16.42 0.26 18.30
C ARG A 75 -16.67 1.53 19.10
N SER A 76 -15.67 2.39 19.28
CA SER A 76 -15.73 3.50 20.22
C SER A 76 -15.97 4.87 19.58
N PHE A 77 -16.03 4.95 18.25
CA PHE A 77 -16.09 6.21 17.53
C PHE A 77 -17.13 6.17 16.40
N ASP A 78 -17.73 7.30 16.10
CA ASP A 78 -18.52 7.47 14.87
C ASP A 78 -17.59 7.79 13.71
N PHE A 79 -17.28 6.78 12.91
CA PHE A 79 -16.29 6.84 11.84
C PHE A 79 -16.92 6.83 10.44
N SER A 80 -18.16 7.25 10.27
CA SER A 80 -18.86 7.08 9.00
C SER A 80 -18.08 7.65 7.79
N GLU A 81 -17.55 8.87 7.90
CA GLU A 81 -16.75 9.49 6.84
C GLU A 81 -15.36 8.83 6.69
N ILE A 82 -14.73 8.50 7.82
CA ILE A 82 -13.42 7.83 7.87
C ILE A 82 -13.54 6.40 7.35
N ALA A 83 -14.63 5.70 7.66
CA ALA A 83 -14.89 4.36 7.17
C ALA A 83 -15.03 4.34 5.63
N GLU A 84 -15.69 5.34 5.05
CA GLU A 84 -15.79 5.48 3.60
C GLU A 84 -14.43 5.72 2.95
N GLN A 85 -13.61 6.58 3.55
CA GLN A 85 -12.25 6.84 3.07
C GLN A 85 -11.36 5.59 3.20
N ALA A 86 -11.42 4.89 4.34
CA ALA A 86 -10.69 3.65 4.56
C ALA A 86 -11.08 2.57 3.54
N ALA A 87 -12.38 2.42 3.26
CA ALA A 87 -12.88 1.47 2.26
C ALA A 87 -12.38 1.80 0.84
N LYS A 88 -12.28 3.08 0.50
CA LYS A 88 -11.75 3.53 -0.81
C LYS A 88 -10.23 3.33 -0.91
N SER A 89 -9.51 3.49 0.17
CA SER A 89 -8.05 3.38 0.19
C SER A 89 -7.53 1.97 0.47
N GLY A 90 -8.42 1.00 0.75
CA GLY A 90 -8.03 -0.37 1.09
C GLY A 90 -7.37 -0.53 2.45
N THR A 91 -7.58 0.40 3.39
CA THR A 91 -7.03 0.34 4.74
C THR A 91 -8.13 0.20 5.80
N CYS A 92 -7.78 -0.20 7.02
CA CYS A 92 -8.73 -0.25 8.12
C CYS A 92 -8.97 1.16 8.72
N ILE A 93 -10.13 1.33 9.37
CA ILE A 93 -10.55 2.61 9.96
C ILE A 93 -9.52 3.11 10.96
N GLN A 94 -8.99 2.23 11.80
CA GLN A 94 -8.01 2.61 12.83
C GLN A 94 -6.74 3.20 12.23
N ARG A 95 -6.18 2.57 11.18
CA ARG A 95 -5.02 3.11 10.48
C ARG A 95 -5.33 4.46 9.83
N SER A 96 -6.54 4.67 9.36
CA SER A 96 -6.96 5.94 8.76
C SER A 96 -6.91 7.11 9.76
N THR A 97 -7.08 6.85 11.06
CA THR A 97 -7.00 7.86 12.13
C THR A 97 -5.63 7.94 12.80
N TRP A 98 -4.75 7.03 12.49
CA TRP A 98 -3.47 6.87 13.19
C TRP A 98 -2.48 8.00 12.87
N ARG A 99 -1.90 8.56 13.92
CA ARG A 99 -0.69 9.40 13.83
C ARG A 99 0.50 8.57 14.28
N ILE A 100 1.54 8.59 13.47
CA ILE A 100 2.77 7.83 13.72
C ILE A 100 3.56 8.55 14.80
N GLU A 101 3.81 7.89 15.92
CA GLU A 101 4.52 8.47 17.06
C GLU A 101 5.94 7.91 17.19
N PRO A 102 6.89 8.66 17.80
CA PRO A 102 8.21 8.12 18.11
C PRO A 102 8.13 6.83 18.93
N GLY A 103 8.97 5.87 18.60
CA GLY A 103 8.94 4.53 19.20
C GLY A 103 7.99 3.54 18.52
N THR A 104 7.13 3.99 17.61
CA THR A 104 6.31 3.08 16.81
C THR A 104 7.18 2.17 15.96
N VAL A 105 6.89 0.87 15.99
CA VAL A 105 7.38 -0.11 15.02
C VAL A 105 6.25 -0.44 14.07
N MET A 106 6.49 -0.34 12.78
CA MET A 106 5.48 -0.61 11.76
C MET A 106 6.10 -1.23 10.51
N THR A 107 5.29 -1.93 9.73
CA THR A 107 5.67 -2.41 8.41
C THR A 107 5.56 -1.30 7.36
N ASP A 108 6.40 -1.38 6.32
CA ASP A 108 6.29 -0.65 5.06
C ASP A 108 6.25 -1.69 3.94
N GLU A 109 5.05 -1.99 3.44
CA GLU A 109 4.76 -3.16 2.62
C GLU A 109 3.93 -2.86 1.36
N PRO A 110 4.31 -1.87 0.53
CA PRO A 110 3.61 -1.63 -0.72
C PRO A 110 3.68 -2.85 -1.62
N GLY A 111 2.59 -3.10 -2.36
CA GLY A 111 2.50 -4.25 -3.23
C GLY A 111 1.52 -4.08 -4.37
N ILE A 112 1.81 -4.70 -5.50
CA ILE A 112 0.92 -4.72 -6.68
C ILE A 112 0.51 -6.15 -6.94
N TYR A 113 -0.81 -6.37 -7.05
CA TYR A 113 -1.42 -7.68 -7.25
C TYR A 113 -2.38 -7.66 -8.44
N PHE A 114 -2.34 -8.73 -9.22
CA PHE A 114 -3.28 -8.99 -10.30
C PHE A 114 -4.14 -10.19 -9.91
N ILE A 115 -5.26 -9.93 -9.23
CA ILE A 115 -6.17 -10.95 -8.70
C ILE A 115 -7.31 -11.16 -9.69
N PRO A 116 -7.35 -12.28 -10.46
CA PRO A 116 -8.31 -12.47 -11.53
C PRO A 116 -9.77 -12.31 -11.08
N ALA A 117 -10.13 -12.88 -9.93
CA ALA A 117 -11.49 -12.80 -9.40
C ALA A 117 -11.90 -11.35 -9.06
N LEU A 118 -10.97 -10.54 -8.55
CA LEU A 118 -11.24 -9.12 -8.24
C LEU A 118 -11.35 -8.29 -9.52
N ILE A 119 -10.49 -8.56 -10.51
CA ILE A 119 -10.52 -7.94 -11.85
C ILE A 119 -11.88 -8.23 -12.51
N ASP A 120 -12.30 -9.50 -12.53
CA ASP A 120 -13.57 -9.91 -13.15
C ASP A 120 -14.77 -9.28 -12.45
N LYS A 121 -14.76 -9.24 -11.13
CA LYS A 121 -15.80 -8.58 -10.33
C LYS A 121 -15.90 -7.09 -10.65
N CYS A 122 -14.79 -6.36 -10.60
CA CYS A 122 -14.78 -4.92 -10.87
C CYS A 122 -15.20 -4.62 -12.32
N ARG A 123 -14.74 -5.42 -13.28
CA ARG A 123 -15.13 -5.33 -14.69
C ARG A 123 -16.65 -5.52 -14.87
N ALA A 124 -17.21 -6.57 -14.26
CA ALA A 124 -18.65 -6.87 -14.33
C ALA A 124 -19.52 -5.77 -13.69
N GLU A 125 -19.06 -5.18 -12.60
CA GLU A 125 -19.71 -4.08 -11.91
C GLU A 125 -19.50 -2.71 -12.60
N GLY A 126 -18.67 -2.65 -13.65
CA GLY A 126 -18.32 -1.40 -14.34
C GLY A 126 -17.54 -0.42 -13.49
N LYS A 127 -16.90 -0.88 -12.41
CA LYS A 127 -16.06 -0.05 -11.54
C LYS A 127 -14.85 0.47 -12.29
N TYR A 128 -14.40 1.66 -11.91
CA TYR A 128 -13.18 2.32 -12.41
C TYR A 128 -13.12 2.43 -13.94
N LYS A 129 -14.29 2.42 -14.60
CA LYS A 129 -14.41 2.59 -16.05
C LYS A 129 -13.81 3.94 -16.46
N GLY A 130 -12.90 3.91 -17.43
CA GLY A 130 -12.17 5.10 -17.88
C GLY A 130 -10.84 5.36 -17.13
N ILE A 131 -10.65 4.70 -15.99
CA ILE A 131 -9.38 4.74 -15.23
C ILE A 131 -8.59 3.45 -15.45
N VAL A 132 -9.22 2.29 -15.34
CA VAL A 132 -8.58 0.97 -15.48
C VAL A 132 -8.78 0.45 -16.90
N ASP A 133 -7.69 -0.02 -17.52
CA ASP A 133 -7.71 -0.73 -18.79
C ASP A 133 -7.84 -2.23 -18.55
N TYR A 134 -9.09 -2.72 -18.48
CA TYR A 134 -9.37 -4.12 -18.22
C TYR A 134 -8.92 -5.08 -19.32
N GLU A 135 -8.78 -4.60 -20.57
CA GLU A 135 -8.28 -5.43 -21.68
C GLU A 135 -6.79 -5.62 -21.53
N ALA A 136 -6.05 -4.56 -21.18
CA ALA A 136 -4.62 -4.67 -20.91
C ALA A 136 -4.32 -5.57 -19.69
N LEU A 137 -5.19 -5.59 -18.69
CA LEU A 137 -5.04 -6.44 -17.50
C LEU A 137 -5.12 -7.94 -17.81
N ASP A 138 -5.76 -8.35 -18.90
CA ASP A 138 -5.88 -9.76 -19.25
C ASP A 138 -4.50 -10.42 -19.49
N ALA A 139 -3.50 -9.65 -19.90
CA ALA A 139 -2.12 -10.13 -20.06
C ALA A 139 -1.40 -10.42 -18.73
N TYR A 140 -1.93 -9.92 -17.60
CA TYR A 140 -1.33 -10.05 -16.27
C TYR A 140 -2.05 -11.05 -15.36
N ARG A 141 -3.05 -11.78 -15.86
CA ARG A 141 -3.89 -12.67 -15.03
C ARG A 141 -3.12 -13.77 -14.32
N ASP A 142 -2.03 -14.23 -14.90
CA ASP A 142 -1.19 -15.30 -14.34
C ASP A 142 0.06 -14.75 -13.61
N PHE A 143 0.19 -13.43 -13.50
CA PHE A 143 1.35 -12.81 -12.86
C PHE A 143 1.36 -13.02 -11.34
N GLY A 144 0.19 -12.97 -10.70
CA GLY A 144 0.07 -12.98 -9.24
C GLY A 144 0.29 -11.61 -8.63
N GLY A 145 1.37 -11.41 -7.90
CA GLY A 145 1.68 -10.13 -7.27
C GLY A 145 3.11 -10.06 -6.77
N ILE A 146 3.53 -8.83 -6.43
CA ILE A 146 4.83 -8.55 -5.79
C ILE A 146 4.58 -7.61 -4.62
N ARG A 147 5.14 -7.95 -3.46
CA ARG A 147 5.26 -7.09 -2.27
C ARG A 147 6.72 -6.99 -1.89
N ILE A 148 7.14 -5.82 -1.49
CA ILE A 148 8.42 -5.58 -0.81
C ILE A 148 8.07 -5.07 0.57
N GLU A 149 8.59 -5.70 1.61
CA GLU A 149 8.21 -5.42 2.99
C GLU A 149 9.45 -5.33 3.86
N ASP A 150 9.57 -4.22 4.57
CA ASP A 150 10.57 -4.01 5.62
C ASP A 150 9.88 -3.44 6.87
N ASP A 151 10.48 -3.69 8.03
CA ASP A 151 10.06 -3.10 9.29
C ASP A 151 10.82 -1.82 9.56
N VAL A 152 10.08 -0.79 9.96
CA VAL A 152 10.66 0.51 10.34
C VAL A 152 10.33 0.86 11.78
N ILE A 153 11.28 1.50 12.45
CA ILE A 153 11.05 2.14 13.75
C ILE A 153 11.07 3.66 13.57
N VAL A 154 10.05 4.32 14.08
CA VAL A 154 9.94 5.77 14.07
C VAL A 154 10.80 6.34 15.20
N THR A 155 11.64 7.31 14.89
CA THR A 155 12.52 8.00 15.83
C THR A 155 11.98 9.40 16.15
N GLU A 156 12.65 10.14 17.01
CA GLU A 156 12.27 11.53 17.33
C GLU A 156 12.33 12.48 16.12
N THR A 157 13.09 12.13 15.08
CA THR A 157 13.35 13.03 13.95
C THR A 157 13.08 12.42 12.57
N GLY A 158 12.64 11.15 12.50
CA GLY A 158 12.41 10.44 11.24
C GLY A 158 12.13 8.97 11.47
N SER A 159 12.68 8.11 10.62
CA SER A 159 12.58 6.66 10.78
C SER A 159 13.90 5.96 10.42
N ARG A 160 14.00 4.71 10.79
CA ARG A 160 15.06 3.81 10.33
C ARG A 160 14.52 2.42 10.13
N MET A 161 15.04 1.70 9.16
CA MET A 161 14.77 0.28 8.96
C MET A 161 15.33 -0.56 10.11
N ILE A 162 14.59 -1.57 10.53
CA ILE A 162 15.08 -2.62 11.41
C ILE A 162 15.97 -3.55 10.58
N GLY A 163 17.17 -3.85 11.10
CA GLY A 163 18.19 -4.59 10.33
C GLY A 163 19.29 -3.70 9.72
N GLY A 164 19.12 -2.39 9.74
CA GLY A 164 20.12 -1.43 9.27
C GLY A 164 20.45 -1.61 7.79
N ASP A 165 21.74 -1.83 7.47
CA ASP A 165 22.20 -1.98 6.09
C ASP A 165 21.92 -3.37 5.48
N LYS A 166 21.34 -4.29 6.25
CA LYS A 166 20.98 -5.63 5.78
C LYS A 166 19.55 -5.64 5.27
N ARG A 167 19.40 -5.33 4.00
CA ARG A 167 18.11 -5.33 3.31
C ARG A 167 17.89 -6.66 2.58
N ILE A 168 16.62 -7.05 2.45
CA ILE A 168 16.23 -8.12 1.52
C ILE A 168 16.53 -7.70 0.07
N PRO A 169 16.83 -8.67 -0.83
CA PRO A 169 16.95 -8.38 -2.27
C PRO A 169 15.67 -7.76 -2.83
N ILE A 170 15.79 -6.66 -3.57
CA ILE A 170 14.64 -5.94 -4.14
C ILE A 170 14.71 -5.77 -5.66
N THR A 171 15.90 -5.93 -6.24
CA THR A 171 16.08 -5.94 -7.69
C THR A 171 16.13 -7.37 -8.23
N VAL A 172 15.88 -7.53 -9.52
CA VAL A 172 15.96 -8.84 -10.18
C VAL A 172 17.37 -9.42 -10.01
N ASP A 173 18.41 -8.62 -10.27
CA ASP A 173 19.81 -9.06 -10.20
C ASP A 173 20.20 -9.49 -8.78
N GLU A 174 19.78 -8.73 -7.75
CA GLU A 174 20.02 -9.10 -6.34
C GLU A 174 19.32 -10.41 -5.97
N LEU A 175 18.08 -10.58 -6.41
CA LEU A 175 17.31 -11.79 -6.13
C LEU A 175 17.92 -13.01 -6.84
N GLU A 176 18.28 -12.88 -8.12
CA GLU A 176 18.92 -13.94 -8.89
C GLU A 176 20.28 -14.32 -8.29
N ALA A 177 21.06 -13.37 -7.81
CA ALA A 177 22.31 -13.62 -7.13
C ALA A 177 22.14 -14.48 -5.86
N VAL A 178 21.04 -14.28 -5.13
CA VAL A 178 20.74 -15.05 -3.89
C VAL A 178 20.20 -16.44 -4.22
N VAL A 179 19.32 -16.58 -5.23
CA VAL A 179 18.71 -17.88 -5.57
C VAL A 179 19.58 -18.72 -6.52
N GLY A 180 20.70 -18.18 -7.02
CA GLY A 180 21.66 -18.92 -7.83
C GLY A 180 21.24 -19.10 -9.30
N ARG A 181 20.62 -18.11 -9.87
CA ARG A 181 20.26 -18.05 -11.29
C ARG A 181 21.15 -17.12 -12.08
#